data_d93c21849583011d07e7f8705654ae1f
#
_entry.id   d93c21849583011d07e7f8705654ae1f
#
_cell.length_a   1.000
_cell.length_b   1.000
_cell.length_c   1.000
_cell.angle_alpha   90.00
_cell.angle_beta   90.00
_cell.angle_gamma   90.00
#
_symmetry.space_group_name_H-M   'P 1'
#
loop_
_entity.id
_entity.type
_entity.pdbx_description
1 polymer ?
#
loop_
_entity_poly.entity_id
_entity_poly.type
_entity_poly.pdbx_seq_one_letter_code
_entity_poly.pdbx_strand_id
1 'polypeptide(L)'
;MWLKALRFVAVMLAALTLAMGICHLMQLPSRMTWDQYLWVGSTVQGGLYHLFGSIGAIIGLVAIIVLFLLAYIVREHGRPGFNFALAAAILYASAFALWWVLVYPANVELATWVNGPVPADWTQVRSRWEWGHAIISLVEFAGFAALVWSLLEDTDPQSRAAPAKVASRSKRRRSSR
;
A
#
# COMPACT_ATOMS: atom_id res chain seq x y z
N MET A 1 -19.82 12.44 11.63
CA MET A 1 -19.11 13.20 10.55
C MET A 1 -17.63 12.83 10.46
N TRP A 2 -16.90 12.79 11.57
CA TRP A 2 -15.45 12.55 11.61
C TRP A 2 -14.98 11.20 11.02
N LEU A 3 -15.72 10.09 11.21
CA LEU A 3 -15.37 8.80 10.61
C LEU A 3 -15.42 8.83 9.08
N LYS A 4 -16.37 9.59 8.48
CA LYS A 4 -16.38 9.79 7.02
C LYS A 4 -15.14 10.54 6.54
N ALA A 5 -14.71 11.57 7.28
CA ALA A 5 -13.50 12.32 6.97
C ALA A 5 -12.25 11.43 7.10
N LEU A 6 -12.15 10.61 8.15
CA LEU A 6 -11.03 9.68 8.31
C LEU A 6 -10.97 8.66 7.17
N ARG A 7 -12.10 8.10 6.76
CA ARG A 7 -12.19 7.20 5.60
C ARG A 7 -11.75 7.88 4.32
N PHE A 8 -12.20 9.10 4.09
CA PHE A 8 -11.80 9.88 2.92
C PHE A 8 -10.28 10.10 2.91
N VAL A 9 -9.69 10.53 4.02
CA VAL A 9 -8.24 10.73 4.14
C VAL A 9 -7.49 9.42 3.93
N ALA A 10 -7.96 8.31 4.52
CA ALA A 10 -7.36 6.98 4.33
C ALA A 10 -7.34 6.57 2.84
N VAL A 11 -8.47 6.73 2.15
CA VAL A 11 -8.56 6.41 0.71
C VAL A 11 -7.63 7.30 -0.11
N MET A 12 -7.59 8.61 0.15
CA MET A 12 -6.74 9.53 -0.60
C MET A 12 -5.25 9.23 -0.42
N LEU A 13 -4.81 8.96 0.82
CA LEU A 13 -3.43 8.60 1.09
C LEU A 13 -3.05 7.25 0.47
N ALA A 14 -3.92 6.24 0.61
CA ALA A 14 -3.72 4.93 0.01
C ALA A 14 -3.70 5.00 -1.52
N ALA A 15 -4.57 5.80 -2.13
CA ALA A 15 -4.57 6.01 -3.58
C ALA A 15 -3.30 6.72 -4.08
N LEU A 16 -2.77 7.69 -3.32
CA LEU A 16 -1.53 8.39 -3.68
C LEU A 16 -0.32 7.45 -3.67
N THR A 17 -0.17 6.60 -2.65
CA THR A 17 0.90 5.59 -2.62
C THR A 17 0.75 4.60 -3.76
N LEU A 18 -0.44 4.05 -3.95
CA LEU A 18 -0.71 3.12 -5.04
C LEU A 18 -0.44 3.74 -6.42
N ALA A 19 -0.81 5.00 -6.64
CA ALA A 19 -0.58 5.67 -7.91
C ALA A 19 0.90 5.72 -8.28
N MET A 20 1.78 6.01 -7.32
CA MET A 20 3.24 5.96 -7.53
C MET A 20 3.70 4.54 -7.89
N GLY A 21 3.23 3.52 -7.19
CA GLY A 21 3.55 2.12 -7.46
C GLY A 21 3.06 1.66 -8.84
N ILE A 22 1.83 1.96 -9.20
CA ILE A 22 1.26 1.58 -10.51
C ILE A 22 2.02 2.21 -11.66
N CYS A 23 2.53 3.44 -11.52
CA CYS A 23 3.40 4.04 -12.53
C CYS A 23 4.65 3.18 -12.78
N HIS A 24 5.30 2.65 -11.75
CA HIS A 24 6.44 1.74 -11.89
C HIS A 24 6.03 0.43 -12.57
N LEU A 25 4.93 -0.18 -12.14
CA LEU A 25 4.44 -1.44 -12.70
C LEU A 25 4.11 -1.30 -14.20
N MET A 26 3.45 -0.22 -14.60
CA MET A 26 3.08 0.04 -16.00
C MET A 26 4.30 0.33 -16.88
N GLN A 27 5.35 0.92 -16.35
CA GLN A 27 6.57 1.21 -17.08
C GLN A 27 7.53 0.02 -17.16
N LEU A 28 7.38 -0.98 -16.29
CA LEU A 28 8.31 -2.11 -16.17
C LEU A 28 8.70 -2.76 -17.50
N PRO A 29 7.76 -3.13 -18.41
CA PRO A 29 8.13 -3.79 -19.66
C PRO A 29 9.07 -2.96 -20.53
N SER A 30 8.78 -1.65 -20.65
CA SER A 30 9.61 -0.73 -21.45
C SER A 30 10.96 -0.47 -20.78
N ARG A 31 10.96 -0.20 -19.45
CA ARG A 31 12.18 0.15 -18.72
C ARG A 31 13.19 -1.01 -18.66
N MET A 32 12.71 -2.25 -18.71
CA MET A 32 13.58 -3.43 -18.77
C MET A 32 14.30 -3.59 -20.10
N THR A 33 13.85 -2.95 -21.20
CA THR A 33 14.52 -2.96 -22.52
C THR A 33 15.44 -1.77 -22.76
N TRP A 34 15.43 -0.76 -21.89
CA TRP A 34 16.24 0.43 -22.06
C TRP A 34 17.74 0.14 -21.92
N ASP A 35 18.54 0.86 -22.69
CA ASP A 35 20.01 0.85 -22.53
C ASP A 35 20.43 1.58 -21.25
N GLN A 36 21.72 1.52 -20.94
CA GLN A 36 22.30 2.16 -19.76
C GLN A 36 22.06 3.66 -19.74
N TYR A 37 22.26 4.33 -20.87
CA TYR A 37 22.18 5.77 -20.96
C TYR A 37 20.76 6.26 -20.64
N LEU A 38 19.75 5.64 -21.24
CA LEU A 38 18.36 6.02 -21.06
C LEU A 38 17.86 5.67 -19.66
N TRP A 39 18.17 4.45 -19.16
CA TRP A 39 17.69 4.03 -17.85
C TRP A 39 18.33 4.84 -16.71
N VAL A 40 19.66 4.98 -16.71
CA VAL A 40 20.38 5.75 -15.69
C VAL A 40 20.06 7.23 -15.79
N GLY A 41 20.01 7.79 -16.99
CA GLY A 41 19.66 9.20 -17.22
C GLY A 41 18.28 9.54 -16.67
N SER A 42 17.27 8.70 -16.94
CA SER A 42 15.90 8.94 -16.47
C SER A 42 15.70 8.65 -14.98
N THR A 43 16.43 7.66 -14.43
CA THR A 43 16.20 7.20 -13.04
C THR A 43 17.06 7.98 -12.06
N VAL A 44 18.35 8.14 -12.35
CA VAL A 44 19.37 8.65 -11.41
C VAL A 44 19.63 10.14 -11.59
N GLN A 45 19.96 10.56 -12.81
CA GLN A 45 20.44 11.92 -13.07
C GLN A 45 19.36 12.98 -12.91
N GLY A 46 18.09 12.64 -13.17
CA GLY A 46 16.96 13.52 -12.94
C GLY A 46 16.56 13.69 -11.47
N GLY A 47 17.16 12.97 -10.54
CA GLY A 47 16.85 13.02 -9.11
C GLY A 47 15.46 12.46 -8.75
N LEU A 48 14.73 11.88 -9.71
CA LEU A 48 13.36 11.40 -9.51
C LEU A 48 13.28 10.29 -8.47
N TYR A 49 14.21 9.33 -8.49
CA TYR A 49 14.23 8.24 -7.53
C TYR A 49 14.37 8.76 -6.08
N HIS A 50 15.15 9.82 -5.88
CA HIS A 50 15.34 10.43 -4.56
C HIS A 50 14.09 11.19 -4.11
N LEU A 51 13.47 11.94 -5.02
CA LEU A 51 12.24 12.67 -4.74
C LEU A 51 11.09 11.73 -4.36
N PHE A 52 10.85 10.71 -5.18
CA PHE A 52 9.81 9.72 -4.91
C PHE A 52 10.14 8.85 -3.68
N GLY A 53 11.40 8.50 -3.48
CA GLY A 53 11.85 7.75 -2.31
C GLY A 53 11.67 8.51 -0.99
N SER A 54 11.86 9.82 -0.97
CA SER A 54 11.71 10.64 0.24
C SER A 54 10.25 11.05 0.48
N ILE A 55 9.62 11.73 -0.46
CA ILE A 55 8.22 12.19 -0.33
C ILE A 55 7.27 10.99 -0.29
N GLY A 56 7.48 10.00 -1.16
CA GLY A 56 6.68 8.77 -1.19
C GLY A 56 6.76 8.00 0.13
N ALA A 57 7.94 7.89 0.73
CA ALA A 57 8.11 7.24 2.03
C ALA A 57 7.34 7.97 3.15
N ILE A 58 7.33 9.31 3.15
CA ILE A 58 6.56 10.09 4.12
C ILE A 58 5.06 9.86 3.93
N ILE A 59 4.56 9.95 2.70
CA ILE A 59 3.15 9.70 2.37
C ILE A 59 2.75 8.28 2.76
N GLY A 60 3.58 7.28 2.44
CA GLY A 60 3.36 5.88 2.78
C GLY A 60 3.28 5.65 4.30
N LEU A 61 4.19 6.24 5.07
CA LEU A 61 4.16 6.14 6.53
C LEU A 61 2.89 6.77 7.11
N VAL A 62 2.50 7.95 6.65
CA VAL A 62 1.27 8.61 7.08
C VAL A 62 0.05 7.77 6.69
N ALA A 63 0.03 7.19 5.48
CA ALA A 63 -1.03 6.29 5.05
C ALA A 63 -1.17 5.09 5.99
N ILE A 64 -0.07 4.43 6.36
CA ILE A 64 -0.05 3.29 7.29
C ILE A 64 -0.65 3.68 8.64
N ILE A 65 -0.21 4.81 9.22
CA ILE A 65 -0.72 5.31 10.51
C ILE A 65 -2.24 5.53 10.44
N VAL A 66 -2.70 6.19 9.38
CA VAL A 66 -4.13 6.49 9.18
C VAL A 66 -4.94 5.21 8.95
N LEU A 67 -4.40 4.22 8.25
CA LEU A 67 -5.06 2.93 8.02
C LEU A 67 -5.20 2.12 9.33
N PHE A 68 -4.17 2.07 10.16
CA PHE A 68 -4.27 1.42 11.48
C PHE A 68 -5.25 2.16 12.40
N LEU A 69 -5.24 3.49 12.40
CA LEU A 69 -6.21 4.29 13.14
C LEU A 69 -7.64 4.01 12.66
N LEU A 70 -7.85 3.94 11.34
CA LEU A 70 -9.13 3.59 10.76
C LEU A 70 -9.58 2.19 11.21
N ALA A 71 -8.69 1.18 11.11
CA ALA A 71 -9.00 -0.18 11.53
C ALA A 71 -9.38 -0.23 13.02
N TYR A 72 -8.63 0.45 13.89
CA TYR A 72 -8.93 0.55 15.32
C TYR A 72 -10.34 1.12 15.55
N ILE A 73 -10.67 2.23 14.91
CA ILE A 73 -11.96 2.91 15.11
C ILE A 73 -13.12 2.09 14.53
N VAL A 74 -12.94 1.47 13.38
CA VAL A 74 -13.93 0.57 12.78
C VAL A 74 -14.24 -0.60 13.72
N ARG A 75 -13.21 -1.16 14.39
CA ARG A 75 -13.33 -2.20 15.40
C ARG A 75 -14.14 -1.72 16.61
N GLU A 76 -13.74 -0.59 17.22
CA GLU A 76 -14.41 -0.05 18.41
C GLU A 76 -15.91 0.25 18.17
N HIS A 77 -16.27 0.60 16.96
CA HIS A 77 -17.65 0.82 16.57
C HIS A 77 -18.39 -0.46 16.13
N GLY A 78 -17.78 -1.64 16.28
CA GLY A 78 -18.38 -2.93 15.90
C GLY A 78 -18.79 -3.02 14.44
N ARG A 79 -18.04 -2.36 13.54
CA ARG A 79 -18.36 -2.32 12.11
C ARG A 79 -17.95 -3.61 11.39
N PRO A 80 -18.73 -4.11 10.43
CA PRO A 80 -18.43 -5.35 9.70
C PRO A 80 -17.16 -5.27 8.88
N GLY A 81 -16.79 -4.09 8.37
CA GLY A 81 -15.61 -3.88 7.56
C GLY A 81 -14.25 -3.96 8.29
N PHE A 82 -14.21 -4.27 9.60
CA PHE A 82 -12.99 -4.28 10.40
C PHE A 82 -11.88 -5.16 9.83
N ASN A 83 -12.20 -6.42 9.47
CA ASN A 83 -11.18 -7.36 9.00
C ASN A 83 -10.50 -6.87 7.71
N PHE A 84 -11.27 -6.26 6.81
CA PHE A 84 -10.74 -5.69 5.58
C PHE A 84 -9.95 -4.41 5.82
N ALA A 85 -10.38 -3.55 6.76
CA ALA A 85 -9.61 -2.38 7.17
C ALA A 85 -8.26 -2.76 7.77
N LEU A 86 -8.24 -3.79 8.63
CA LEU A 86 -7.01 -4.33 9.22
C LEU A 86 -6.11 -4.96 8.15
N ALA A 87 -6.68 -5.75 7.23
CA ALA A 87 -5.93 -6.33 6.11
C ALA A 87 -5.29 -5.24 5.25
N ALA A 88 -6.01 -4.15 4.95
CA ALA A 88 -5.46 -3.00 4.24
C ALA A 88 -4.25 -2.40 4.98
N ALA A 89 -4.38 -2.15 6.28
CA ALA A 89 -3.30 -1.59 7.09
C ALA A 89 -2.06 -2.50 7.10
N ILE A 90 -2.24 -3.81 7.25
CA ILE A 90 -1.16 -4.80 7.24
C ILE A 90 -0.49 -4.85 5.87
N LEU A 91 -1.26 -4.87 4.77
CA LEU A 91 -0.71 -4.93 3.42
C LEU A 91 0.11 -3.67 3.09
N TYR A 92 -0.35 -2.46 3.44
CA TYR A 92 0.44 -1.24 3.27
C TYR A 92 1.70 -1.23 4.14
N ALA A 93 1.63 -1.69 5.37
CA ALA A 93 2.80 -1.85 6.23
C ALA A 93 3.80 -2.88 5.66
N SER A 94 3.30 -3.99 5.10
CA SER A 94 4.12 -5.00 4.43
C SER A 94 4.77 -4.45 3.16
N ALA A 95 4.05 -3.68 2.35
CA ALA A 95 4.59 -3.02 1.16
C ALA A 95 5.73 -2.05 1.54
N PHE A 96 5.56 -1.29 2.60
CA PHE A 96 6.59 -0.38 3.13
C PHE A 96 7.83 -1.16 3.64
N ALA A 97 7.62 -2.26 4.36
CA ALA A 97 8.73 -3.11 4.80
C ALA A 97 9.47 -3.75 3.61
N LEU A 98 8.75 -4.22 2.59
CA LEU A 98 9.32 -4.74 1.35
C LEU A 98 10.15 -3.68 0.61
N TRP A 99 9.73 -2.41 0.66
CA TRP A 99 10.53 -1.33 0.06
C TRP A 99 11.91 -1.21 0.71
N TRP A 100 12.00 -1.31 2.03
CA TRP A 100 13.29 -1.30 2.74
C TRP A 100 14.17 -2.49 2.39
N VAL A 101 13.59 -3.64 2.09
CA VAL A 101 14.35 -4.87 1.79
C VAL A 101 14.71 -4.97 0.31
N LEU A 102 13.79 -4.64 -0.59
CA LEU A 102 13.96 -4.89 -2.03
C LEU A 102 14.50 -3.67 -2.78
N VAL A 103 14.03 -2.46 -2.45
CA VAL A 103 14.31 -1.25 -3.22
C VAL A 103 15.38 -0.38 -2.58
N TYR A 104 15.33 -0.18 -1.27
CA TYR A 104 16.26 0.72 -0.58
C TYR A 104 17.74 0.36 -0.81
N PRO A 105 18.17 -0.91 -0.78
CA PRO A 105 19.57 -1.25 -1.08
C PRO A 105 19.98 -0.84 -2.50
N ALA A 106 19.09 -1.00 -3.47
CA ALA A 106 19.34 -0.52 -4.84
C ALA A 106 19.42 1.02 -4.89
N ASN A 107 18.58 1.74 -4.13
CA ASN A 107 18.64 3.21 -4.06
C ASN A 107 19.98 3.69 -3.47
N VAL A 108 20.52 3.01 -2.47
CA VAL A 108 21.85 3.32 -1.90
C VAL A 108 22.93 3.17 -2.97
N GLU A 109 22.84 2.12 -3.77
CA GLU A 109 23.78 1.85 -4.86
C GLU A 109 23.64 2.89 -5.98
N LEU A 110 22.41 3.21 -6.39
CA LEU A 110 22.12 4.26 -7.39
C LEU A 110 22.62 5.64 -6.98
N ALA A 111 22.64 5.95 -5.68
CA ALA A 111 23.16 7.23 -5.18
C ALA A 111 24.65 7.42 -5.50
N THR A 112 25.42 6.34 -5.59
CA THR A 112 26.84 6.40 -5.96
C THR A 112 27.06 6.73 -7.43
N TRP A 113 26.06 6.50 -8.29
CA TRP A 113 26.15 6.72 -9.73
C TRP A 113 25.86 8.17 -10.15
N VAL A 114 25.33 9.00 -9.26
CA VAL A 114 25.00 10.42 -9.55
C VAL A 114 26.23 11.19 -10.04
N ASN A 115 27.39 10.96 -9.41
CA ASN A 115 28.65 11.64 -9.74
C ASN A 115 29.79 10.64 -9.97
N GLY A 116 29.49 9.34 -10.06
CA GLY A 116 30.45 8.26 -10.21
C GLY A 116 30.25 7.44 -11.49
N PRO A 117 31.16 6.52 -11.78
CA PRO A 117 31.00 5.62 -12.91
C PRO A 117 29.84 4.64 -12.64
N VAL A 118 29.10 4.33 -13.70
CA VAL A 118 28.08 3.27 -13.66
C VAL A 118 28.77 1.91 -13.83
N PRO A 119 28.58 0.94 -12.91
CA PRO A 119 29.22 -0.37 -12.99
C PRO A 119 28.78 -1.17 -14.21
N ALA A 120 29.60 -2.13 -14.63
CA ALA A 120 29.28 -2.98 -15.78
C ALA A 120 28.06 -3.88 -15.54
N ASP A 121 27.78 -4.23 -14.30
CA ASP A 121 26.64 -5.06 -13.87
C ASP A 121 25.38 -4.26 -13.49
N TRP A 122 25.28 -3.01 -13.91
CA TRP A 122 24.16 -2.10 -13.65
C TRP A 122 22.78 -2.73 -13.93
N THR A 123 22.70 -3.68 -14.85
CA THR A 123 21.44 -4.38 -15.19
C THR A 123 20.90 -5.22 -14.04
N GLN A 124 21.76 -5.69 -13.13
CA GLN A 124 21.32 -6.43 -11.93
C GLN A 124 20.64 -5.48 -10.94
N VAL A 125 21.21 -4.28 -10.77
CA VAL A 125 20.63 -3.23 -9.92
C VAL A 125 19.30 -2.78 -10.49
N ARG A 126 19.24 -2.54 -11.81
CA ARG A 126 17.98 -2.25 -12.52
C ARG A 126 16.93 -3.32 -12.23
N SER A 127 17.26 -4.59 -12.42
CA SER A 127 16.33 -5.69 -12.23
C SER A 127 15.79 -5.75 -10.79
N ARG A 128 16.65 -5.62 -9.78
CA ARG A 128 16.23 -5.55 -8.38
C ARG A 128 15.29 -4.38 -8.12
N TRP A 129 15.62 -3.21 -8.64
CA TRP A 129 14.88 -1.98 -8.44
C TRP A 129 13.50 -2.04 -9.11
N GLU A 130 13.44 -2.42 -10.37
CA GLU A 130 12.20 -2.47 -11.15
C GLU A 130 11.24 -3.57 -10.63
N TRP A 131 11.73 -4.80 -10.40
CA TRP A 131 10.93 -5.87 -9.87
C TRP A 131 10.54 -5.64 -8.41
N GLY A 132 11.40 -5.00 -7.62
CA GLY A 132 11.08 -4.58 -6.26
C GLY A 132 9.85 -3.68 -6.24
N HIS A 133 9.82 -2.64 -7.06
CA HIS A 133 8.67 -1.74 -7.17
C HIS A 133 7.41 -2.46 -7.70
N ALA A 134 7.56 -3.37 -8.66
CA ALA A 134 6.43 -4.13 -9.20
C ALA A 134 5.76 -5.00 -8.10
N ILE A 135 6.55 -5.71 -7.30
CA ILE A 135 6.04 -6.52 -6.19
C ILE A 135 5.31 -5.64 -5.17
N ILE A 136 5.92 -4.53 -4.77
CA ILE A 136 5.33 -3.57 -3.83
C ILE A 136 4.01 -3.04 -4.34
N SER A 137 3.94 -2.66 -5.62
CA SER A 137 2.73 -2.15 -6.26
C SER A 137 1.56 -3.15 -6.22
N LEU A 138 1.85 -4.44 -6.41
CA LEU A 138 0.83 -5.50 -6.33
C LEU A 138 0.31 -5.67 -4.89
N VAL A 139 1.20 -5.58 -3.89
CA VAL A 139 0.80 -5.64 -2.47
C VAL A 139 -0.03 -4.41 -2.09
N GLU A 140 0.35 -3.21 -2.53
CA GLU A 140 -0.43 -1.99 -2.32
C GLU A 140 -1.79 -2.05 -3.02
N PHE A 141 -1.84 -2.60 -4.23
CA PHE A 141 -3.12 -2.82 -4.95
C PHE A 141 -4.06 -3.72 -4.16
N ALA A 142 -3.56 -4.84 -3.64
CA ALA A 142 -4.35 -5.73 -2.78
C ALA A 142 -4.81 -5.00 -1.49
N GLY A 143 -3.93 -4.20 -0.89
CA GLY A 143 -4.26 -3.36 0.27
C GLY A 143 -5.35 -2.33 -0.03
N PHE A 144 -5.26 -1.65 -1.17
CA PHE A 144 -6.27 -0.70 -1.61
C PHE A 144 -7.62 -1.38 -1.88
N ALA A 145 -7.62 -2.54 -2.54
CA ALA A 145 -8.82 -3.33 -2.75
C ALA A 145 -9.48 -3.73 -1.42
N ALA A 146 -8.69 -4.16 -0.43
CA ALA A 146 -9.19 -4.46 0.91
C ALA A 146 -9.79 -3.22 1.59
N LEU A 147 -9.13 -2.05 1.48
CA LEU A 147 -9.66 -0.79 2.02
C LEU A 147 -11.02 -0.45 1.41
N VAL A 148 -11.13 -0.50 0.09
CA VAL A 148 -12.40 -0.23 -0.62
C VAL A 148 -13.48 -1.21 -0.17
N TRP A 149 -13.14 -2.50 -0.08
CA TRP A 149 -14.08 -3.51 0.39
C TRP A 149 -14.57 -3.26 1.82
N SER A 150 -13.68 -2.82 2.72
CA SER A 150 -14.05 -2.39 4.08
C SER A 150 -15.15 -1.31 4.08
N LEU A 151 -15.08 -0.38 3.15
CA LEU A 151 -16.07 0.68 3.03
C LEU A 151 -17.42 0.16 2.51
N LEU A 152 -17.38 -0.76 1.55
CA LEU A 152 -18.59 -1.39 0.98
C LEU A 152 -19.32 -2.22 2.03
N GLU A 153 -18.62 -3.06 2.79
CA GLU A 153 -19.18 -3.83 3.90
C GLU A 153 -19.89 -2.94 4.93
N ASP A 154 -19.29 -1.81 5.25
CA ASP A 154 -19.86 -0.89 6.22
C ASP A 154 -21.08 -0.11 5.71
N THR A 155 -21.29 -0.04 4.41
CA THR A 155 -22.45 0.61 3.78
C THR A 155 -23.59 -0.36 3.53
N ASP A 156 -23.33 -1.68 3.49
CA ASP A 156 -24.37 -2.69 3.25
C ASP A 156 -25.32 -2.83 4.46
N PRO A 157 -26.63 -2.60 4.28
CA PRO A 157 -27.62 -2.77 5.33
C PRO A 157 -27.72 -4.21 5.85
N GLN A 158 -27.43 -5.22 5.02
CA GLN A 158 -27.49 -6.63 5.40
C GLN A 158 -26.35 -7.02 6.34
N SER A 159 -25.15 -6.52 6.10
CA SER A 159 -23.98 -6.72 6.96
C SER A 159 -24.18 -6.14 8.36
N ARG A 160 -24.94 -5.06 8.50
CA ARG A 160 -25.27 -4.43 9.79
C ARG A 160 -26.32 -5.22 10.60
N ALA A 161 -27.16 -6.00 9.95
CA ALA A 161 -28.26 -6.73 10.58
C ALA A 161 -27.85 -8.12 11.13
N ALA A 162 -26.70 -8.65 10.72
CA ALA A 162 -26.26 -10.00 11.01
C ALA A 162 -25.97 -10.31 12.51
N PRO A 163 -25.45 -9.41 13.36
CA PRO A 163 -25.12 -9.75 14.76
C PRO A 163 -26.34 -9.98 15.66
N ALA A 164 -27.50 -9.38 15.37
CA ALA A 164 -28.66 -9.43 16.25
C ALA A 164 -29.40 -10.78 16.22
N LYS A 165 -29.35 -11.53 15.12
CA LYS A 165 -30.09 -12.80 14.98
C LYS A 165 -29.49 -13.96 15.75
N VAL A 166 -28.18 -13.99 15.99
CA VAL A 166 -27.52 -15.10 16.71
C VAL A 166 -27.76 -15.01 18.21
N ALA A 167 -27.73 -13.80 18.77
CA ALA A 167 -27.96 -13.57 20.21
C ALA A 167 -29.42 -13.86 20.66
N SER A 168 -30.40 -13.59 19.81
CA SER A 168 -31.83 -13.83 20.14
C SER A 168 -32.19 -15.31 20.10
N ARG A 169 -31.58 -16.10 19.22
CA ARG A 169 -31.80 -17.57 19.16
C ARG A 169 -31.21 -18.30 20.38
N SER A 170 -30.10 -17.83 20.91
CA SER A 170 -29.48 -18.41 22.12
C SER A 170 -30.30 -18.13 23.37
N LYS A 171 -30.88 -16.94 23.52
CA LYS A 171 -31.76 -16.61 24.65
C LYS A 171 -33.07 -17.39 24.64
N ARG A 172 -33.69 -17.60 23.47
CA ARG A 172 -34.96 -18.40 23.37
C ARG A 172 -34.74 -19.89 23.72
N ARG A 173 -33.59 -20.48 23.42
CA ARG A 173 -33.29 -21.89 23.78
C ARG A 173 -33.00 -22.06 25.28
N ARG A 174 -32.59 -21.01 26.01
CA ARG A 174 -32.36 -21.10 27.47
C ARG A 174 -33.62 -20.86 28.30
N SER A 175 -34.67 -20.24 27.76
CA SER A 175 -35.95 -20.01 28.46
C SER A 175 -36.99 -21.15 28.28
N SER A 176 -36.64 -22.20 27.49
CA SER A 176 -37.49 -23.36 27.24
C SER A 176 -36.96 -24.66 27.84
N ARG A 177 -36.03 -24.54 28.82
CA ARG A 177 -35.56 -25.61 29.71
C ARG A 177 -35.72 -25.11 31.13
#